data_3d76e33272ef73aa5440c3a9ebef7dd4
#
_entry.id   3d76e33272ef73aa5440c3a9ebef7dd4
#
_cell.length_a   1.000
_cell.length_b   1.000
_cell.length_c   1.000
_cell.angle_alpha   90.00
_cell.angle_beta   90.00
_cell.angle_gamma   90.00
#
_symmetry.space_group_name_H-M   'P 1'
#
loop_
_entity.id
_entity.type
_entity.pdbx_description
1 polymer ?
#
loop_
_entity_poly.entity_id
_entity_poly.type
_entity_poly.pdbx_seq_one_letter_code
_entity_poly.pdbx_strand_id
1 'polypeptide(L)'
;PWIDEVAYLNNSIEQIPNDEFSYEGLFGKVIADFETAYNVLPEKQSDGGRVNKIAAAAYLAKCYLGLAWGDGYEATTGVNHINEEYMRKVVIYTDEVANSDYDYLEDFGDIFLPDYKNSKESVFAVQCSDYKDDNTSFGRANWSNMLNGCWGMWSCGWDFHKPSQNLVNAFKTKNGLPMFDDYNNEISYPINGEVNEQKWDPRLFHTVGMPTYPYKYEAEYTMTKNNSRTPNTYGYYTSLKEVPQRSKGETYNGSWQAFAMNDYVFRFTDVMLMRAEAFIELGELGKARTIINDIRQRAANSIDKHISYAKEQCEIALYPESYFQDKETARKCLRWERRLEMAMENGRYFDLRRWGIASTTLNAFFASEQNNVYDGQTYAQYYKDAHYEADKNEFFPIPYNQLYYIPGLYTQNRNY
;
A
#
# COMPACT_ATOMS: atom_id res chain seq x y z
N PRO A 1 12.07 12.39 -18.81
CA PRO A 1 13.45 12.86 -18.97
C PRO A 1 14.25 12.69 -17.68
N TRP A 2 15.56 12.59 -17.80
CA TRP A 2 16.49 12.71 -16.67
C TRP A 2 17.05 14.13 -16.66
N ILE A 3 16.80 14.84 -15.58
CA ILE A 3 17.23 16.23 -15.43
C ILE A 3 18.15 16.29 -14.21
N ASP A 4 19.46 16.49 -14.45
CA ASP A 4 20.45 16.68 -13.41
C ASP A 4 20.73 18.16 -13.14
N GLU A 5 21.59 18.45 -12.17
CA GLU A 5 21.95 19.83 -11.79
C GLU A 5 22.65 20.57 -12.92
N VAL A 6 23.42 19.88 -13.74
CA VAL A 6 24.15 20.48 -14.87
C VAL A 6 23.17 20.96 -15.92
N ALA A 7 22.20 20.10 -16.30
CA ALA A 7 21.14 20.46 -17.25
C ALA A 7 20.30 21.61 -16.72
N TYR A 8 19.96 21.59 -15.43
CA TYR A 8 19.21 22.67 -14.79
C TYR A 8 19.97 24.00 -14.79
N LEU A 9 21.25 24.01 -14.34
CA LEU A 9 22.08 25.22 -14.25
C LEU A 9 22.42 25.80 -15.62
N ASN A 10 22.55 24.96 -16.64
CA ASN A 10 22.81 25.40 -18.01
C ASN A 10 21.56 25.81 -18.80
N ASN A 11 20.40 25.78 -18.16
CA ASN A 11 19.13 26.14 -18.77
C ASN A 11 18.80 25.29 -20.02
N SER A 12 19.22 24.01 -20.03
CA SER A 12 19.07 23.09 -21.15
C SER A 12 17.89 22.11 -20.99
N ILE A 13 17.06 22.30 -19.97
CA ILE A 13 15.93 21.42 -19.64
C ILE A 13 14.97 21.25 -20.82
N GLU A 14 14.73 22.34 -21.58
CA GLU A 14 13.83 22.34 -22.73
C GLU A 14 14.36 21.57 -23.94
N GLN A 15 15.56 20.99 -23.84
CA GLN A 15 16.18 20.20 -24.91
C GLN A 15 16.27 18.72 -24.58
N ILE A 16 15.80 18.29 -23.40
CA ILE A 16 15.92 16.91 -22.92
C ILE A 16 14.64 16.15 -23.26
N PRO A 17 14.71 15.11 -24.14
CA PRO A 17 13.57 14.30 -24.49
C PRO A 17 13.18 13.37 -23.32
N ASN A 18 11.96 12.83 -23.35
CA ASN A 18 11.47 11.91 -22.33
C ASN A 18 11.86 10.45 -22.60
N ASP A 19 12.40 10.14 -23.76
CA ASP A 19 12.76 8.79 -24.23
C ASP A 19 14.27 8.62 -24.47
N GLU A 20 15.11 9.50 -23.86
CA GLU A 20 16.57 9.41 -23.96
C GLU A 20 17.13 8.08 -23.39
N PHE A 21 16.51 7.56 -22.33
CA PHE A 21 16.92 6.35 -21.64
C PHE A 21 15.85 5.27 -21.74
N SER A 22 16.30 4.03 -21.93
CA SER A 22 15.46 2.87 -21.69
C SER A 22 15.05 2.79 -20.22
N TYR A 23 14.04 1.97 -19.91
CA TYR A 23 13.62 1.68 -18.54
C TYR A 23 14.79 1.24 -17.64
N GLU A 24 15.58 0.26 -18.11
CA GLU A 24 16.76 -0.23 -17.38
C GLU A 24 17.84 0.85 -17.23
N GLY A 25 18.09 1.64 -18.28
CA GLY A 25 19.07 2.74 -18.25
C GLY A 25 18.68 3.83 -17.25
N LEU A 26 17.40 4.17 -17.16
CA LEU A 26 16.90 5.14 -16.17
C LEU A 26 17.03 4.59 -14.75
N PHE A 27 16.62 3.35 -14.52
CA PHE A 27 16.80 2.69 -13.22
C PHE A 27 18.27 2.58 -12.82
N GLY A 28 19.18 2.35 -13.78
CA GLY A 28 20.62 2.35 -13.51
C GLY A 28 21.12 3.67 -12.91
N LYS A 29 20.62 4.81 -13.38
CA LYS A 29 20.94 6.14 -12.79
C LYS A 29 20.39 6.27 -11.38
N VAL A 30 19.12 5.91 -11.17
CA VAL A 30 18.48 5.94 -9.84
C VAL A 30 19.22 5.03 -8.85
N ILE A 31 19.62 3.84 -9.28
CA ILE A 31 20.41 2.90 -8.46
C ILE A 31 21.75 3.50 -8.08
N ALA A 32 22.47 4.13 -9.01
CA ALA A 32 23.76 4.77 -8.74
C ALA A 32 23.66 5.85 -7.66
N ASP A 33 22.59 6.64 -7.66
CA ASP A 33 22.32 7.65 -6.63
C ASP A 33 22.05 7.00 -5.28
N PHE A 34 21.24 5.94 -5.22
CA PHE A 34 20.99 5.21 -3.97
C PHE A 34 22.21 4.42 -3.48
N GLU A 35 23.06 3.88 -4.37
CA GLU A 35 24.33 3.27 -3.98
C GLU A 35 25.30 4.30 -3.38
N THR A 36 25.33 5.51 -3.93
CA THR A 36 26.08 6.62 -3.33
C THR A 36 25.55 6.92 -1.92
N ALA A 37 24.24 7.07 -1.77
CA ALA A 37 23.61 7.31 -0.46
C ALA A 37 23.91 6.16 0.53
N TYR A 38 23.77 4.91 0.11
CA TYR A 38 24.07 3.72 0.91
C TYR A 38 25.51 3.69 1.41
N ASN A 39 26.47 4.13 0.59
CA ASN A 39 27.90 4.12 0.93
C ASN A 39 28.31 5.26 1.87
N VAL A 40 27.61 6.41 1.87
CA VAL A 40 28.01 7.59 2.63
C VAL A 40 27.15 7.89 3.86
N LEU A 41 25.90 7.41 3.88
CA LEU A 41 25.01 7.67 5.01
C LEU A 41 25.35 6.78 6.21
N PRO A 42 25.19 7.28 7.45
CA PRO A 42 25.32 6.47 8.64
C PRO A 42 24.12 5.49 8.77
N GLU A 43 24.33 4.41 9.48
CA GLU A 43 23.26 3.43 9.76
C GLU A 43 22.14 4.02 10.62
N LYS A 44 22.48 4.97 11.51
CA LYS A 44 21.53 5.62 12.42
C LYS A 44 21.73 7.14 12.38
N GLN A 45 20.65 7.85 12.39
CA GLN A 45 20.62 9.31 12.50
C GLN A 45 20.17 9.72 13.91
N SER A 46 20.61 10.90 14.37
CA SER A 46 20.14 11.48 15.62
C SER A 46 18.69 11.93 15.58
N ASP A 47 18.19 12.20 14.39
CA ASP A 47 16.83 12.63 14.11
C ASP A 47 16.13 11.54 13.28
N GLY A 48 15.05 10.98 13.79
CA GLY A 48 14.31 9.87 13.16
C GLY A 48 13.68 10.22 11.81
N GLY A 49 13.56 11.52 11.47
CA GLY A 49 13.07 11.98 10.17
C GLY A 49 14.13 12.01 9.06
N ARG A 50 15.40 11.84 9.41
CA ARG A 50 16.50 11.89 8.42
C ARG A 50 16.74 10.54 7.78
N VAL A 51 17.03 10.56 6.48
CA VAL A 51 17.41 9.36 5.74
C VAL A 51 18.72 8.78 6.30
N ASN A 52 18.81 7.46 6.34
CA ASN A 52 19.98 6.72 6.78
C ASN A 52 20.36 5.64 5.78
N LYS A 53 21.44 4.94 6.00
CA LYS A 53 21.93 3.82 5.16
C LYS A 53 20.86 2.75 4.95
N ILE A 54 20.09 2.41 5.97
CA ILE A 54 19.07 1.35 5.91
C ILE A 54 17.90 1.76 5.01
N ALA A 55 17.49 3.03 5.03
CA ALA A 55 16.51 3.55 4.09
C ALA A 55 17.01 3.49 2.63
N ALA A 56 18.30 3.81 2.39
CA ALA A 56 18.90 3.66 1.05
C ALA A 56 18.93 2.19 0.61
N ALA A 57 19.21 1.25 1.50
CA ALA A 57 19.14 -0.20 1.22
C ALA A 57 17.71 -0.63 0.83
N ALA A 58 16.68 -0.13 1.53
CA ALA A 58 15.29 -0.42 1.18
C ALA A 58 14.92 0.09 -0.23
N TYR A 59 15.39 1.30 -0.63
CA TYR A 59 15.21 1.81 -1.98
C TYR A 59 15.94 0.97 -3.03
N LEU A 60 17.18 0.56 -2.77
CA LEU A 60 17.93 -0.33 -3.66
C LEU A 60 17.22 -1.67 -3.86
N ALA A 61 16.72 -2.26 -2.78
CA ALA A 61 15.93 -3.48 -2.87
C ALA A 61 14.70 -3.30 -3.76
N LYS A 62 13.97 -2.19 -3.61
CA LYS A 62 12.78 -1.87 -4.43
C LYS A 62 13.13 -1.65 -5.91
N CYS A 63 14.23 -0.95 -6.20
CA CYS A 63 14.69 -0.73 -7.57
C CYS A 63 15.07 -2.06 -8.25
N TYR A 64 15.87 -2.89 -7.59
CA TYR A 64 16.24 -4.20 -8.12
C TYR A 64 15.04 -5.15 -8.24
N LEU A 65 14.07 -5.08 -7.32
CA LEU A 65 12.83 -5.84 -7.44
C LEU A 65 12.04 -5.43 -8.70
N GLY A 66 11.94 -4.13 -8.98
CA GLY A 66 11.32 -3.61 -10.20
C GLY A 66 12.04 -4.11 -11.47
N LEU A 67 13.36 -4.03 -11.50
CA LEU A 67 14.16 -4.52 -12.63
C LEU A 67 14.09 -6.04 -12.80
N ALA A 68 13.99 -6.80 -11.71
CA ALA A 68 13.86 -8.26 -11.78
C ALA A 68 12.60 -8.72 -12.52
N TRP A 69 11.53 -7.93 -12.45
CA TRP A 69 10.26 -8.14 -13.16
C TRP A 69 10.13 -7.32 -14.45
N GLY A 70 11.23 -6.87 -15.03
CA GLY A 70 11.30 -5.86 -16.09
C GLY A 70 10.24 -5.96 -17.20
N ASP A 71 9.90 -7.18 -17.62
CA ASP A 71 8.89 -7.42 -18.67
C ASP A 71 7.44 -7.28 -18.17
N GLY A 72 7.20 -7.06 -16.86
CA GLY A 72 5.87 -6.98 -16.28
C GLY A 72 5.02 -5.86 -16.85
N TYR A 73 5.65 -4.78 -17.27
CA TYR A 73 4.96 -3.63 -17.88
C TYR A 73 4.45 -3.91 -19.31
N GLU A 74 4.93 -4.97 -19.94
CA GLU A 74 4.52 -5.38 -21.29
C GLU A 74 3.66 -6.64 -21.27
N ALA A 75 3.64 -7.35 -20.14
CA ALA A 75 2.90 -8.59 -19.99
C ALA A 75 1.42 -8.35 -19.69
N THR A 76 0.56 -9.19 -20.23
CA THR A 76 -0.89 -9.14 -20.01
C THR A 76 -1.40 -10.27 -19.12
N THR A 77 -0.65 -11.35 -18.97
CA THR A 77 -1.04 -12.58 -18.27
C THR A 77 -0.01 -13.09 -17.26
N GLY A 78 0.95 -12.25 -16.92
CA GLY A 78 2.07 -12.58 -16.03
C GLY A 78 3.41 -12.55 -16.73
N VAL A 79 4.47 -12.47 -15.96
CA VAL A 79 5.85 -12.43 -16.44
C VAL A 79 6.40 -13.84 -16.52
N ASN A 80 6.93 -14.21 -17.67
CA ASN A 80 7.49 -15.55 -17.91
C ASN A 80 8.97 -15.67 -17.55
N HIS A 81 9.69 -14.56 -17.53
CA HIS A 81 11.11 -14.53 -17.21
C HIS A 81 11.40 -13.49 -16.13
N ILE A 82 12.09 -13.93 -15.09
CA ILE A 82 12.46 -13.08 -13.95
C ILE A 82 13.98 -13.11 -13.84
N ASN A 83 14.58 -11.93 -13.71
CA ASN A 83 16.03 -11.82 -13.57
C ASN A 83 16.47 -12.22 -12.16
N GLU A 84 17.01 -13.42 -12.03
CA GLU A 84 17.48 -13.96 -10.74
C GLU A 84 18.68 -13.20 -10.16
N GLU A 85 19.52 -12.58 -10.98
CA GLU A 85 20.65 -11.79 -10.50
C GLU A 85 20.14 -10.56 -9.74
N TYR A 86 19.14 -9.86 -10.29
CA TYR A 86 18.48 -8.77 -9.60
C TYR A 86 17.72 -9.23 -8.35
N MET A 87 17.11 -10.43 -8.38
CA MET A 87 16.50 -11.00 -7.16
C MET A 87 17.56 -11.26 -6.06
N ARG A 88 18.76 -11.70 -6.39
CA ARG A 88 19.85 -11.82 -5.42
C ARG A 88 20.27 -10.46 -4.85
N LYS A 89 20.24 -9.39 -5.65
CA LYS A 89 20.46 -8.02 -5.16
C LYS A 89 19.37 -7.59 -4.18
N VAL A 90 18.11 -7.94 -4.45
CA VAL A 90 17.01 -7.71 -3.49
C VAL A 90 17.30 -8.38 -2.15
N VAL A 91 17.75 -9.64 -2.16
CA VAL A 91 18.12 -10.36 -0.92
C VAL A 91 19.23 -9.63 -0.18
N ILE A 92 20.31 -9.23 -0.87
CA ILE A 92 21.45 -8.52 -0.25
C ILE A 92 20.99 -7.25 0.47
N TYR A 93 20.24 -6.39 -0.19
CA TYR A 93 19.83 -5.11 0.41
C TYR A 93 18.72 -5.26 1.46
N THR A 94 17.86 -6.27 1.33
CA THR A 94 16.89 -6.58 2.37
C THR A 94 17.54 -7.29 3.57
N ASP A 95 18.70 -7.95 3.43
CA ASP A 95 19.50 -8.45 4.55
C ASP A 95 20.00 -7.30 5.43
N GLU A 96 20.44 -6.18 4.84
CA GLU A 96 20.84 -4.98 5.60
C GLU A 96 19.70 -4.47 6.49
N VAL A 97 18.48 -4.46 5.95
CA VAL A 97 17.31 -4.03 6.71
C VAL A 97 16.94 -5.05 7.80
N ALA A 98 16.97 -6.35 7.47
CA ALA A 98 16.61 -7.42 8.40
C ALA A 98 17.59 -7.56 9.58
N ASN A 99 18.85 -7.15 9.40
CA ASN A 99 19.91 -7.20 10.43
C ASN A 99 20.10 -5.86 11.14
N SER A 100 19.28 -4.85 10.88
CA SER A 100 19.33 -3.53 11.50
C SER A 100 18.52 -3.45 12.80
N ASP A 101 18.44 -2.25 13.39
CA ASP A 101 17.58 -1.96 14.56
C ASP A 101 16.06 -1.92 14.21
N TYR A 102 15.69 -2.01 12.91
CA TYR A 102 14.30 -2.05 12.52
C TYR A 102 13.70 -3.44 12.69
N ASP A 103 12.41 -3.48 13.04
CA ASP A 103 11.69 -4.74 13.31
C ASP A 103 10.17 -4.52 13.24
N TYR A 104 9.41 -5.61 13.27
CA TYR A 104 7.96 -5.54 13.43
C TYR A 104 7.57 -4.92 14.78
N LEU A 105 6.52 -4.11 14.81
CA LEU A 105 5.76 -3.86 16.03
C LEU A 105 4.98 -5.12 16.40
N GLU A 106 4.72 -5.32 17.68
CA GLU A 106 4.02 -6.51 18.18
C GLU A 106 2.56 -6.55 17.72
N ASP A 107 1.92 -5.38 17.66
CA ASP A 107 0.55 -5.22 17.19
C ASP A 107 0.53 -4.53 15.82
N PHE A 108 -0.25 -5.09 14.89
CA PHE A 108 -0.41 -4.54 13.54
C PHE A 108 -0.99 -3.12 13.53
N GLY A 109 -1.91 -2.82 14.46
CA GLY A 109 -2.58 -1.52 14.52
C GLY A 109 -1.67 -0.38 14.99
N ASP A 110 -0.63 -0.69 15.74
CA ASP A 110 0.21 0.30 16.40
C ASP A 110 0.89 1.26 15.42
N ILE A 111 1.43 0.75 14.29
CA ILE A 111 2.13 1.59 13.30
C ILE A 111 1.24 2.70 12.71
N PHE A 112 -0.09 2.53 12.76
CA PHE A 112 -1.07 3.49 12.27
C PHE A 112 -1.63 4.41 13.35
N LEU A 113 -0.91 4.53 14.49
CA LEU A 113 -1.26 5.42 15.59
C LEU A 113 -0.21 6.52 15.76
N PRO A 114 -0.61 7.74 16.14
CA PRO A 114 0.30 8.87 16.33
C PRO A 114 1.47 8.57 17.29
N ASP A 115 1.20 7.80 18.34
CA ASP A 115 2.17 7.46 19.39
C ASP A 115 3.34 6.60 18.86
N TYR A 116 3.21 5.99 17.68
CA TYR A 116 4.20 5.10 17.09
C TYR A 116 4.94 5.68 15.87
N LYS A 117 4.81 6.99 15.65
CA LYS A 117 5.63 7.67 14.64
C LYS A 117 7.12 7.39 14.89
N ASN A 118 7.85 7.10 13.82
CA ASN A 118 9.28 6.78 13.88
C ASN A 118 9.63 5.60 14.81
N SER A 119 8.71 4.66 14.98
CA SER A 119 8.97 3.40 15.71
C SER A 119 9.91 2.49 14.91
N LYS A 120 10.30 1.37 15.53
CA LYS A 120 11.18 0.36 14.92
C LYS A 120 10.65 -0.23 13.60
N GLU A 121 9.36 -0.10 13.29
CA GLU A 121 8.78 -0.54 12.01
C GLU A 121 8.87 0.54 10.91
N SER A 122 9.09 1.81 11.26
CA SER A 122 9.19 2.93 10.33
C SER A 122 10.60 3.05 9.75
N VAL A 123 10.89 2.34 8.66
CA VAL A 123 12.20 2.39 7.99
C VAL A 123 12.46 3.74 7.34
N PHE A 124 11.44 4.28 6.65
CA PHE A 124 11.47 5.63 6.12
C PHE A 124 10.05 6.18 5.97
N ALA A 125 9.85 7.40 6.45
CA ALA A 125 8.58 8.10 6.36
C ALA A 125 8.78 9.59 6.12
N VAL A 126 7.87 10.20 5.35
CA VAL A 126 7.73 11.64 5.27
C VAL A 126 7.20 12.14 6.60
N GLN A 127 7.94 13.05 7.22
CA GLN A 127 7.63 13.55 8.56
C GLN A 127 6.53 14.60 8.51
N CYS A 128 5.47 14.37 9.25
CA CYS A 128 4.35 15.28 9.40
C CYS A 128 4.21 15.76 10.84
N SER A 129 3.72 16.98 11.00
CA SER A 129 3.59 17.63 12.31
C SER A 129 2.32 18.47 12.38
N ASP A 130 1.75 18.56 13.57
CA ASP A 130 0.62 19.42 13.91
C ASP A 130 1.04 20.74 14.57
N TYR A 131 2.30 21.18 14.35
CA TYR A 131 2.81 22.40 14.95
C TYR A 131 1.88 23.59 14.62
N LYS A 132 1.12 23.96 15.61
CA LYS A 132 0.18 25.09 15.57
C LYS A 132 0.91 26.33 16.07
N ASP A 133 1.30 27.20 15.15
CA ASP A 133 1.69 28.57 15.50
C ASP A 133 0.39 29.37 15.75
N ASP A 134 0.32 30.10 16.85
CA ASP A 134 -0.89 30.65 17.46
C ASP A 134 -1.76 31.55 16.56
N ASN A 135 -1.34 31.87 15.37
CA ASN A 135 -1.97 32.92 14.55
C ASN A 135 -2.31 32.56 13.10
N THR A 136 -2.08 31.34 12.64
CA THR A 136 -2.43 30.97 11.27
C THR A 136 -3.20 29.65 11.21
N SER A 137 -4.20 29.59 10.33
CA SER A 137 -5.06 28.40 10.17
C SER A 137 -4.28 27.12 9.82
N PHE A 138 -3.07 27.25 9.27
CA PHE A 138 -2.20 26.15 8.92
C PHE A 138 -0.87 26.17 9.67
N GLY A 139 -0.47 27.30 10.25
CA GLY A 139 0.79 27.44 10.97
C GLY A 139 2.01 27.01 10.14
N ARG A 140 3.03 26.50 10.82
CA ARG A 140 4.16 25.78 10.20
C ARG A 140 3.96 24.28 10.20
N ALA A 141 2.72 23.80 10.36
CA ALA A 141 2.39 22.41 10.36
C ALA A 141 2.64 21.79 8.98
N ASN A 142 3.15 20.57 8.97
CA ASN A 142 3.29 19.75 7.79
C ASN A 142 2.21 18.66 7.83
N TRP A 143 1.07 18.94 7.21
CA TRP A 143 -0.07 18.04 7.19
C TRP A 143 0.08 16.98 6.10
N SER A 144 -0.14 15.70 6.46
CA SER A 144 -0.01 14.59 5.53
C SER A 144 -1.24 14.44 4.64
N ASN A 145 -2.42 14.57 5.23
CA ASN A 145 -3.65 14.15 4.59
C ASN A 145 -4.77 15.13 4.88
N MET A 146 -5.39 15.65 3.83
CA MET A 146 -6.50 16.59 3.90
C MET A 146 -7.82 16.02 3.35
N LEU A 147 -7.79 14.84 2.74
CA LEU A 147 -8.91 14.34 1.95
C LEU A 147 -9.52 13.03 2.47
N ASN A 148 -8.81 12.25 3.28
CA ASN A 148 -9.21 10.88 3.61
C ASN A 148 -9.97 10.72 4.94
N GLY A 149 -10.20 11.80 5.69
CA GLY A 149 -10.99 11.74 6.93
C GLY A 149 -12.43 11.30 6.72
N CYS A 150 -12.95 10.46 7.62
CA CYS A 150 -14.33 10.00 7.59
C CYS A 150 -15.34 11.16 7.59
N TRP A 151 -16.36 11.06 6.76
CA TRP A 151 -17.44 12.04 6.74
C TRP A 151 -18.20 12.05 8.07
N GLY A 152 -18.46 13.24 8.62
CA GLY A 152 -19.26 13.42 9.82
C GLY A 152 -18.65 12.89 11.12
N MET A 153 -17.51 12.23 11.11
CA MET A 153 -16.78 11.86 12.33
C MET A 153 -16.06 13.07 12.93
N TRP A 154 -15.61 13.95 12.07
CA TRP A 154 -15.01 15.24 12.38
C TRP A 154 -15.89 16.37 11.87
N SER A 155 -15.49 17.61 12.05
CA SER A 155 -16.26 18.76 11.56
C SER A 155 -16.47 18.73 10.03
N CYS A 156 -15.52 18.20 9.28
CA CYS A 156 -15.58 18.04 7.83
C CYS A 156 -14.55 16.99 7.37
N GLY A 157 -14.97 15.80 7.04
CA GLY A 157 -14.14 14.80 6.36
C GLY A 157 -14.51 14.73 4.87
N TRP A 158 -13.56 14.40 4.01
CA TRP A 158 -13.82 14.29 2.58
C TRP A 158 -13.97 12.85 2.09
N ASP A 159 -13.45 11.88 2.86
CA ASP A 159 -13.62 10.42 2.67
C ASP A 159 -13.27 9.94 1.26
N PHE A 160 -12.12 10.39 0.73
CA PHE A 160 -11.75 10.10 -0.66
C PHE A 160 -11.13 8.72 -0.84
N HIS A 161 -10.22 8.27 0.00
CA HIS A 161 -9.53 6.99 -0.15
C HIS A 161 -10.38 5.86 0.43
N LYS A 162 -11.30 5.33 -0.38
CA LYS A 162 -12.33 4.39 0.10
C LYS A 162 -11.99 2.93 -0.16
N PRO A 163 -12.04 2.07 0.86
CA PRO A 163 -12.01 0.63 0.67
C PRO A 163 -13.22 0.14 -0.14
N SER A 164 -12.98 -0.77 -1.07
CA SER A 164 -14.05 -1.42 -1.84
C SER A 164 -14.62 -2.65 -1.12
N GLN A 165 -15.80 -3.11 -1.52
CA GLN A 165 -16.34 -4.39 -1.05
C GLN A 165 -15.41 -5.56 -1.43
N ASN A 166 -14.80 -5.50 -2.60
CA ASN A 166 -13.82 -6.48 -3.06
C ASN A 166 -12.61 -6.57 -2.12
N LEU A 167 -12.13 -5.43 -1.58
CA LEU A 167 -11.09 -5.44 -0.56
C LEU A 167 -11.58 -6.09 0.74
N VAL A 168 -12.76 -5.72 1.22
CA VAL A 168 -13.34 -6.33 2.43
C VAL A 168 -13.44 -7.84 2.25
N ASN A 169 -13.99 -8.31 1.13
CA ASN A 169 -14.09 -9.73 0.84
C ASN A 169 -12.72 -10.45 0.81
N ALA A 170 -11.64 -9.75 0.43
CA ALA A 170 -10.29 -10.34 0.41
C ALA A 170 -9.79 -10.75 1.80
N PHE A 171 -10.32 -10.16 2.86
CA PHE A 171 -10.00 -10.53 4.23
C PHE A 171 -10.76 -11.75 4.75
N LYS A 172 -11.69 -12.32 3.98
CA LYS A 172 -12.38 -13.56 4.37
C LYS A 172 -11.39 -14.71 4.53
N THR A 173 -11.63 -15.51 5.56
CA THR A 173 -10.86 -16.71 5.83
C THR A 173 -11.74 -17.94 5.93
N LYS A 174 -11.14 -19.08 5.65
CA LYS A 174 -11.72 -20.39 5.88
C LYS A 174 -10.68 -21.24 6.60
N ASN A 175 -10.98 -21.69 7.80
CA ASN A 175 -10.01 -22.36 8.68
C ASN A 175 -8.75 -21.49 8.89
N GLY A 176 -8.92 -20.20 9.01
CA GLY A 176 -7.84 -19.22 9.20
C GLY A 176 -6.98 -18.92 7.98
N LEU A 177 -7.19 -19.55 6.84
CA LEU A 177 -6.45 -19.29 5.60
C LEU A 177 -7.28 -18.42 4.64
N PRO A 178 -6.66 -17.59 3.81
CA PRO A 178 -7.36 -16.82 2.80
C PRO A 178 -8.16 -17.69 1.84
N MET A 179 -9.30 -17.20 1.38
CA MET A 179 -10.15 -17.92 0.43
C MET A 179 -9.65 -17.86 -1.02
N PHE A 180 -8.59 -17.08 -1.29
CA PHE A 180 -7.97 -16.94 -2.62
C PHE A 180 -8.99 -16.71 -3.74
N ASP A 181 -9.17 -17.67 -4.62
CA ASP A 181 -10.03 -17.55 -5.80
C ASP A 181 -11.52 -17.44 -5.45
N ASP A 182 -11.92 -17.99 -4.29
CA ASP A 182 -13.30 -18.02 -3.84
C ASP A 182 -13.72 -16.80 -2.99
N TYR A 183 -12.78 -15.92 -2.66
CA TYR A 183 -13.01 -14.82 -1.72
C TYR A 183 -14.19 -13.89 -2.09
N ASN A 184 -14.49 -13.77 -3.36
CA ASN A 184 -15.47 -12.82 -3.90
C ASN A 184 -16.70 -13.49 -4.53
N ASN A 185 -16.85 -14.84 -4.39
CA ASN A 185 -18.00 -15.57 -4.89
C ASN A 185 -19.30 -15.18 -4.18
N GLU A 186 -19.19 -14.79 -2.92
CA GLU A 186 -20.31 -14.31 -2.12
C GLU A 186 -19.94 -12.99 -1.45
N ILE A 187 -20.87 -12.05 -1.43
CA ILE A 187 -20.71 -10.81 -0.69
C ILE A 187 -21.04 -11.08 0.77
N SER A 188 -20.14 -10.68 1.66
CA SER A 188 -20.35 -10.78 3.11
C SER A 188 -20.06 -9.44 3.76
N TYR A 189 -20.90 -9.08 4.71
CA TYR A 189 -20.75 -7.84 5.47
C TYR A 189 -20.43 -8.21 6.92
N PRO A 190 -19.28 -7.79 7.45
CA PRO A 190 -19.02 -7.91 8.87
C PRO A 190 -19.94 -6.93 9.62
N ILE A 191 -20.67 -7.43 10.61
CA ILE A 191 -21.57 -6.62 11.45
C ILE A 191 -21.19 -6.87 12.91
N ASN A 192 -20.92 -5.80 13.64
CA ASN A 192 -20.55 -5.90 15.04
C ASN A 192 -21.67 -6.52 15.89
N GLY A 193 -21.32 -7.49 16.72
CA GLY A 193 -22.28 -8.21 17.57
C GLY A 193 -23.04 -9.35 16.87
N GLU A 194 -22.91 -9.52 15.55
CA GLU A 194 -23.44 -10.68 14.85
C GLU A 194 -22.36 -11.77 14.72
N VAL A 195 -22.64 -12.94 15.27
CA VAL A 195 -21.81 -14.13 15.04
C VAL A 195 -22.35 -14.82 13.79
N ASN A 196 -21.66 -14.66 12.68
CA ASN A 196 -21.95 -15.41 11.47
C ASN A 196 -20.86 -16.46 11.22
N GLU A 197 -21.11 -17.40 10.30
CA GLU A 197 -20.15 -18.46 9.98
C GLU A 197 -18.89 -17.93 9.28
N GLN A 198 -18.98 -16.76 8.61
CA GLN A 198 -17.85 -16.16 7.92
C GLN A 198 -16.85 -15.59 8.93
N LYS A 199 -15.61 -16.01 8.81
CA LYS A 199 -14.48 -15.49 9.59
C LYS A 199 -13.60 -14.59 8.74
N TRP A 200 -12.82 -13.74 9.43
CA TRP A 200 -12.06 -12.67 8.81
C TRP A 200 -10.63 -12.64 9.34
N ASP A 201 -9.70 -12.27 8.49
CA ASP A 201 -8.36 -11.88 8.92
C ASP A 201 -8.46 -10.62 9.81
N PRO A 202 -7.83 -10.60 11.00
CA PRO A 202 -7.95 -9.50 11.96
C PRO A 202 -7.54 -8.14 11.39
N ARG A 203 -6.66 -8.10 10.40
CA ARG A 203 -6.23 -6.85 9.74
C ARG A 203 -7.37 -6.08 9.08
N LEU A 204 -8.50 -6.73 8.77
CA LEU A 204 -9.71 -6.04 8.30
C LEU A 204 -10.12 -4.93 9.27
N PHE A 205 -10.19 -5.24 10.56
CA PHE A 205 -10.70 -4.34 11.59
C PHE A 205 -9.71 -3.22 11.96
N HIS A 206 -8.46 -3.35 11.56
CA HIS A 206 -7.46 -2.28 11.66
C HIS A 206 -7.41 -1.38 10.42
N THR A 207 -7.85 -1.90 9.26
CA THR A 207 -7.70 -1.25 7.96
C THR A 207 -8.95 -0.51 7.52
N VAL A 208 -10.13 -1.11 7.78
CA VAL A 208 -11.40 -0.66 7.23
C VAL A 208 -12.34 -0.22 8.35
N GLY A 209 -12.76 1.04 8.29
CA GLY A 209 -13.84 1.56 9.10
C GLY A 209 -15.19 1.13 8.53
N MET A 210 -16.01 0.50 9.37
CA MET A 210 -17.25 -0.14 8.97
C MET A 210 -18.42 0.31 9.88
N PRO A 211 -19.63 0.45 9.35
CA PRO A 211 -20.81 0.71 10.17
C PRO A 211 -20.93 -0.33 11.29
N THR A 212 -21.41 0.09 12.45
CA THR A 212 -21.57 -0.66 13.71
C THR A 212 -20.30 -0.91 14.51
N TYR A 213 -19.13 -0.66 13.95
CA TYR A 213 -17.84 -0.84 14.64
C TYR A 213 -17.31 0.47 15.22
N PRO A 214 -16.44 0.40 16.25
CA PRO A 214 -15.74 1.57 16.77
C PRO A 214 -14.87 2.26 15.69
N TYR A 215 -14.87 3.59 15.70
CA TYR A 215 -13.89 4.36 14.92
C TYR A 215 -12.52 4.25 15.55
N LYS A 216 -11.54 3.77 14.81
CA LYS A 216 -10.12 3.74 15.20
C LYS A 216 -9.91 3.31 16.65
N TYR A 217 -10.59 2.23 17.06
CA TYR A 217 -10.52 1.60 18.39
C TYR A 217 -11.23 2.38 19.53
N GLU A 218 -11.90 3.48 19.25
CA GLU A 218 -12.59 4.31 20.24
C GLU A 218 -14.06 3.90 20.36
N ALA A 219 -14.39 3.13 21.39
CA ALA A 219 -15.72 2.53 21.57
C ALA A 219 -16.86 3.56 21.70
N GLU A 220 -16.55 4.77 22.18
CA GLU A 220 -17.48 5.89 22.28
C GLU A 220 -17.91 6.46 20.93
N TYR A 221 -17.18 6.15 19.85
CA TYR A 221 -17.48 6.63 18.49
C TYR A 221 -17.86 5.47 17.57
N THR A 222 -19.08 4.95 17.72
CA THR A 222 -19.59 3.90 16.83
C THR A 222 -19.85 4.47 15.43
N MET A 223 -19.27 3.85 14.44
CA MET A 223 -19.46 4.25 13.04
C MET A 223 -20.85 3.88 12.53
N THR A 224 -21.34 4.68 11.62
CA THR A 224 -22.63 4.51 10.94
C THR A 224 -22.46 4.63 9.44
N LYS A 225 -23.49 4.30 8.67
CA LYS A 225 -23.50 4.51 7.21
C LYS A 225 -23.23 5.98 6.82
N ASN A 226 -23.60 6.92 7.70
CA ASN A 226 -23.42 8.35 7.45
C ASN A 226 -21.97 8.84 7.65
N ASN A 227 -21.06 7.98 8.11
CA ASN A 227 -19.63 8.29 8.19
C ASN A 227 -18.90 8.08 6.86
N SER A 228 -19.62 7.67 5.83
CA SER A 228 -19.15 7.63 4.44
C SER A 228 -19.78 8.76 3.65
N ARG A 229 -18.97 9.48 2.87
CA ARG A 229 -19.47 10.52 1.97
C ARG A 229 -20.17 9.87 0.78
N THR A 230 -21.40 10.30 0.49
CA THR A 230 -22.21 9.79 -0.60
C THR A 230 -22.25 8.25 -0.62
N PRO A 231 -22.74 7.63 0.47
CA PRO A 231 -22.62 6.17 0.66
C PRO A 231 -23.32 5.36 -0.42
N ASN A 232 -24.40 5.89 -0.99
CA ASN A 232 -25.14 5.23 -2.06
C ASN A 232 -24.37 5.17 -3.41
N THR A 233 -23.31 5.96 -3.54
CA THR A 233 -22.47 6.00 -4.75
C THR A 233 -21.15 5.27 -4.54
N TYR A 234 -20.52 5.45 -3.37
CA TYR A 234 -19.15 5.01 -3.11
C TYR A 234 -19.02 3.94 -2.03
N GLY A 235 -20.13 3.45 -1.49
CA GLY A 235 -20.12 2.45 -0.41
C GLY A 235 -19.93 3.05 0.97
N TYR A 236 -20.03 2.19 2.00
CA TYR A 236 -20.08 2.59 3.40
C TYR A 236 -18.73 2.50 4.13
N TYR A 237 -17.70 2.02 3.47
CA TYR A 237 -16.40 1.80 4.08
C TYR A 237 -15.52 3.05 4.01
N THR A 238 -14.68 3.21 5.03
CA THR A 238 -13.69 4.29 5.11
C THR A 238 -12.32 3.72 5.46
N SER A 239 -11.23 4.40 5.11
CA SER A 239 -9.89 3.97 5.52
C SER A 239 -9.64 4.34 6.98
N LEU A 240 -9.01 3.43 7.75
CA LEU A 240 -8.57 3.69 9.12
C LEU A 240 -7.05 3.85 9.24
N LYS A 241 -6.26 3.45 8.25
CA LYS A 241 -4.80 3.51 8.37
C LYS A 241 -4.24 4.93 8.38
N GLU A 242 -4.83 5.81 7.59
CA GLU A 242 -4.34 7.17 7.34
C GLU A 242 -4.88 8.22 8.30
N VAL A 243 -5.73 7.81 9.24
CA VAL A 243 -6.42 8.72 10.15
C VAL A 243 -6.03 8.44 11.60
N PRO A 244 -5.89 9.50 12.45
CA PRO A 244 -5.63 9.34 13.86
C PRO A 244 -6.91 8.97 14.63
N GLN A 245 -6.73 8.59 15.88
CA GLN A 245 -7.81 8.53 16.85
C GLN A 245 -8.37 9.94 17.09
N ARG A 246 -9.68 10.04 17.32
CA ARG A 246 -10.34 11.33 17.58
C ARG A 246 -9.84 11.99 18.85
N SER A 247 -9.55 11.20 19.87
CA SER A 247 -9.05 11.67 21.18
C SER A 247 -7.61 12.19 21.12
N LYS A 248 -6.82 11.84 20.10
CA LYS A 248 -5.40 12.21 20.03
C LYS A 248 -5.11 13.62 19.52
N GLY A 249 -6.11 14.32 19.00
CA GLY A 249 -6.01 15.72 18.63
C GLY A 249 -5.04 16.06 17.48
N GLU A 250 -4.43 15.07 16.83
CA GLU A 250 -3.55 15.27 15.67
C GLU A 250 -4.37 15.57 14.41
N THR A 251 -5.25 16.54 14.52
CA THR A 251 -6.17 16.95 13.48
C THR A 251 -6.34 18.45 13.49
N TYR A 252 -6.37 19.03 12.31
CA TYR A 252 -6.83 20.40 12.13
C TYR A 252 -8.35 20.39 11.87
N ASN A 253 -9.15 20.92 12.80
CA ASN A 253 -10.59 21.03 12.69
C ASN A 253 -11.00 22.40 12.11
N GLY A 254 -10.55 22.69 10.90
CA GLY A 254 -10.99 23.87 10.15
C GLY A 254 -12.07 23.51 9.12
N SER A 255 -12.12 24.28 8.03
CA SER A 255 -13.01 23.99 6.90
C SER A 255 -12.65 22.69 6.17
N TRP A 256 -11.47 22.17 6.40
CA TRP A 256 -10.94 20.88 5.91
C TRP A 256 -10.25 20.17 7.07
N GLN A 257 -10.41 18.86 7.12
CA GLN A 257 -9.62 18.04 8.03
C GLN A 257 -8.24 17.80 7.44
N ALA A 258 -7.22 18.01 8.25
CA ALA A 258 -5.86 17.65 7.94
C ALA A 258 -5.29 16.85 9.11
N PHE A 259 -4.47 15.86 8.83
CA PHE A 259 -3.86 14.98 9.82
C PHE A 259 -2.35 15.14 9.81
N ALA A 260 -1.73 14.91 10.95
CA ALA A 260 -0.28 14.96 11.10
C ALA A 260 0.35 13.57 11.21
N MET A 261 -0.33 12.56 10.69
CA MET A 261 0.23 11.20 10.58
C MET A 261 1.39 11.18 9.60
N ASN A 262 2.48 10.49 9.93
CA ASN A 262 3.57 10.29 8.96
C ASN A 262 3.11 9.46 7.76
N ASP A 263 3.60 9.80 6.57
CA ASP A 263 3.40 8.99 5.37
C ASP A 263 4.56 8.00 5.22
N TYR A 264 4.28 6.72 5.41
CA TYR A 264 5.30 5.66 5.32
C TYR A 264 5.67 5.38 3.87
N VAL A 265 6.94 5.61 3.53
CA VAL A 265 7.53 5.21 2.26
C VAL A 265 7.94 3.74 2.32
N PHE A 266 8.55 3.33 3.46
CA PHE A 266 8.87 1.95 3.76
C PHE A 266 8.55 1.64 5.21
N ARG A 267 7.75 0.59 5.41
CA ARG A 267 7.66 -0.12 6.67
C ARG A 267 8.57 -1.35 6.62
N PHE A 268 9.07 -1.77 7.77
CA PHE A 268 9.87 -3.00 7.86
C PHE A 268 9.16 -4.18 7.20
N THR A 269 7.86 -4.32 7.42
CA THR A 269 7.03 -5.36 6.81
C THR A 269 7.05 -5.32 5.27
N ASP A 270 7.00 -4.14 4.63
CA ASP A 270 7.08 -4.03 3.17
C ASP A 270 8.41 -4.58 2.65
N VAL A 271 9.51 -4.22 3.31
CA VAL A 271 10.84 -4.72 2.96
C VAL A 271 10.95 -6.23 3.14
N MET A 272 10.38 -6.78 4.23
CA MET A 272 10.36 -8.23 4.46
C MET A 272 9.49 -8.96 3.42
N LEU A 273 8.40 -8.38 2.95
CA LEU A 273 7.61 -8.95 1.85
C LEU A 273 8.36 -8.91 0.51
N MET A 274 9.16 -7.86 0.23
CA MET A 274 10.06 -7.85 -0.92
C MET A 274 11.12 -8.96 -0.82
N ARG A 275 11.67 -9.20 0.37
CA ARG A 275 12.60 -10.29 0.65
C ARG A 275 11.98 -11.66 0.44
N ALA A 276 10.77 -11.88 0.96
CA ALA A 276 10.03 -13.12 0.77
C ALA A 276 9.75 -13.41 -0.71
N GLU A 277 9.42 -12.36 -1.47
CA GLU A 277 9.24 -12.45 -2.91
C GLU A 277 10.52 -12.91 -3.63
N ALA A 278 11.64 -12.28 -3.31
CA ALA A 278 12.93 -12.67 -3.88
C ALA A 278 13.29 -14.13 -3.54
N PHE A 279 13.04 -14.58 -2.30
CA PHE A 279 13.25 -15.97 -1.94
C PHE A 279 12.38 -16.95 -2.73
N ILE A 280 11.11 -16.61 -3.01
CA ILE A 280 10.24 -17.44 -3.84
C ILE A 280 10.84 -17.57 -5.25
N GLU A 281 11.25 -16.46 -5.83
CA GLU A 281 11.79 -16.46 -7.21
C GLU A 281 13.13 -17.18 -7.31
N LEU A 282 13.92 -17.19 -6.27
CA LEU A 282 15.18 -17.95 -6.17
C LEU A 282 14.99 -19.43 -5.76
N GLY A 283 13.74 -19.87 -5.47
CA GLY A 283 13.44 -21.24 -5.08
C GLY A 283 13.65 -21.54 -3.60
N GLU A 284 13.89 -20.52 -2.77
CA GLU A 284 14.12 -20.65 -1.33
C GLU A 284 12.79 -20.58 -0.54
N LEU A 285 11.82 -21.43 -0.93
CA LEU A 285 10.41 -21.37 -0.51
C LEU A 285 10.22 -21.44 1.01
N GLY A 286 11.04 -22.22 1.70
CA GLY A 286 11.00 -22.34 3.16
C GLY A 286 11.32 -21.02 3.88
N LYS A 287 12.31 -20.25 3.38
CA LYS A 287 12.63 -18.93 3.94
C LYS A 287 11.51 -17.92 3.71
N ALA A 288 10.91 -17.94 2.52
CA ALA A 288 9.77 -17.09 2.22
C ALA A 288 8.57 -17.40 3.14
N ARG A 289 8.28 -18.69 3.35
CA ARG A 289 7.23 -19.14 4.27
C ARG A 289 7.45 -18.63 5.69
N THR A 290 8.67 -18.67 6.19
CA THR A 290 8.99 -18.17 7.53
C THR A 290 8.61 -16.69 7.66
N ILE A 291 9.09 -15.83 6.75
CA ILE A 291 8.77 -14.39 6.77
C ILE A 291 7.26 -14.14 6.69
N ILE A 292 6.58 -14.80 5.78
CA ILE A 292 5.13 -14.65 5.59
C ILE A 292 4.39 -15.08 6.86
N ASN A 293 4.81 -16.16 7.49
CA ASN A 293 4.19 -16.65 8.72
C ASN A 293 4.49 -15.77 9.94
N ASP A 294 5.65 -15.11 10.01
CA ASP A 294 5.94 -14.12 11.05
C ASP A 294 4.96 -12.93 10.95
N ILE A 295 4.69 -12.44 9.73
CA ILE A 295 3.69 -11.39 9.47
C ILE A 295 2.29 -11.85 9.88
N ARG A 296 1.90 -13.07 9.55
CA ARG A 296 0.61 -13.65 9.92
C ARG A 296 0.48 -13.85 11.44
N GLN A 297 1.56 -14.29 12.08
CA GLN A 297 1.57 -14.43 13.54
C GLN A 297 1.41 -13.07 14.23
N ARG A 298 2.05 -12.02 13.73
CA ARG A 298 1.83 -10.65 14.22
C ARG A 298 0.37 -10.22 14.06
N ALA A 299 -0.24 -10.49 12.91
CA ALA A 299 -1.66 -10.21 12.69
C ALA A 299 -2.56 -10.99 13.67
N ALA A 300 -2.24 -12.24 13.97
CA ALA A 300 -2.94 -13.03 14.99
C ALA A 300 -2.82 -12.41 16.39
N ASN A 301 -1.65 -11.89 16.74
CA ASN A 301 -1.38 -11.27 18.06
C ASN A 301 -2.09 -9.91 18.21
N SER A 302 -2.53 -9.27 17.13
CA SER A 302 -3.11 -7.92 17.15
C SER A 302 -4.61 -7.85 17.49
N ILE A 303 -5.22 -8.97 17.90
CA ILE A 303 -6.66 -9.02 18.18
C ILE A 303 -6.99 -8.37 19.52
N ASP A 304 -6.28 -8.74 20.58
CA ASP A 304 -6.70 -8.46 21.95
C ASP A 304 -6.51 -7.00 22.37
N LYS A 305 -5.51 -6.31 21.81
CA LYS A 305 -5.17 -4.95 22.22
C LYS A 305 -6.17 -3.91 21.70
N HIS A 306 -6.46 -3.92 20.43
CA HIS A 306 -7.24 -2.85 19.80
C HIS A 306 -8.61 -3.29 19.27
N ILE A 307 -8.76 -4.55 18.87
CA ILE A 307 -9.96 -5.05 18.19
C ILE A 307 -10.61 -6.22 18.92
N SER A 308 -10.47 -6.28 20.24
CA SER A 308 -11.11 -7.33 21.07
C SER A 308 -12.63 -7.43 20.89
N TYR A 309 -13.27 -6.34 20.50
CA TYR A 309 -14.70 -6.30 20.15
C TYR A 309 -15.06 -7.17 18.92
N ALA A 310 -14.12 -7.47 18.07
CA ALA A 310 -14.31 -8.30 16.87
C ALA A 310 -13.67 -9.70 17.00
N LYS A 311 -13.19 -10.08 18.19
CA LYS A 311 -12.44 -11.33 18.41
C LYS A 311 -13.16 -12.57 17.90
N GLU A 312 -14.46 -12.68 18.14
CA GLU A 312 -15.27 -13.82 17.70
C GLU A 312 -15.43 -13.93 16.17
N GLN A 313 -15.16 -12.84 15.46
CA GLN A 313 -15.21 -12.79 14.00
C GLN A 313 -13.84 -13.02 13.36
N CYS A 314 -12.77 -12.97 14.15
CA CYS A 314 -11.40 -13.15 13.66
C CYS A 314 -11.02 -14.63 13.62
N GLU A 315 -10.39 -15.03 12.54
CA GLU A 315 -9.73 -16.34 12.42
C GLU A 315 -8.54 -16.21 11.46
N ILE A 316 -7.34 -16.54 11.93
CA ILE A 316 -6.12 -16.51 11.13
C ILE A 316 -5.23 -17.70 11.51
N ALA A 317 -4.66 -18.36 10.52
CA ALA A 317 -3.74 -19.48 10.69
C ALA A 317 -2.45 -19.25 9.88
N LEU A 318 -1.36 -19.86 10.30
CA LEU A 318 -0.12 -19.87 9.55
C LEU A 318 -0.23 -20.77 8.33
N TYR A 319 0.43 -20.41 7.25
CA TYR A 319 0.48 -21.28 6.08
C TYR A 319 1.25 -22.57 6.38
N PRO A 320 0.64 -23.74 6.14
CA PRO A 320 1.34 -25.02 6.26
C PRO A 320 2.41 -25.15 5.17
N GLU A 321 3.36 -26.05 5.38
CA GLU A 321 4.46 -26.30 4.44
C GLU A 321 3.98 -26.69 3.04
N SER A 322 2.82 -27.35 2.95
CA SER A 322 2.23 -27.76 1.67
C SER A 322 1.95 -26.61 0.69
N TYR A 323 1.78 -25.38 1.19
CA TYR A 323 1.59 -24.20 0.34
C TYR A 323 2.90 -23.64 -0.23
N PHE A 324 4.04 -24.16 0.19
CA PHE A 324 5.37 -23.73 -0.23
C PHE A 324 6.19 -24.89 -0.83
N GLN A 325 5.51 -25.82 -1.52
CA GLN A 325 6.16 -26.91 -2.25
C GLN A 325 6.48 -26.53 -3.70
N ASP A 326 5.80 -25.53 -4.25
CA ASP A 326 6.02 -24.99 -5.59
C ASP A 326 5.94 -23.47 -5.62
N LYS A 327 6.59 -22.86 -6.63
CA LYS A 327 6.67 -21.39 -6.76
C LYS A 327 5.32 -20.73 -7.01
N GLU A 328 4.42 -21.37 -7.74
CA GLU A 328 3.15 -20.76 -8.12
C GLU A 328 2.24 -20.60 -6.91
N THR A 329 2.10 -21.63 -6.11
CA THR A 329 1.35 -21.58 -4.84
C THR A 329 1.99 -20.60 -3.86
N ALA A 330 3.32 -20.62 -3.74
CA ALA A 330 4.04 -19.66 -2.88
C ALA A 330 3.86 -18.20 -3.33
N ARG A 331 3.91 -17.92 -4.65
CA ARG A 331 3.58 -16.59 -5.21
C ARG A 331 2.16 -16.15 -4.86
N LYS A 332 1.19 -17.07 -4.95
CA LYS A 332 -0.20 -16.79 -4.61
C LYS A 332 -0.33 -16.40 -3.14
N CYS A 333 0.32 -17.13 -2.23
CA CYS A 333 0.37 -16.79 -0.80
C CYS A 333 1.00 -15.40 -0.57
N LEU A 334 2.17 -15.14 -1.15
CA LEU A 334 2.85 -13.84 -1.02
C LEU A 334 1.99 -12.69 -1.54
N ARG A 335 1.44 -12.82 -2.75
CA ARG A 335 0.61 -11.78 -3.38
C ARG A 335 -0.64 -11.48 -2.57
N TRP A 336 -1.19 -12.50 -1.92
CA TRP A 336 -2.31 -12.32 -1.01
C TRP A 336 -1.88 -11.63 0.28
N GLU A 337 -0.77 -12.06 0.87
CA GLU A 337 -0.25 -11.46 2.09
C GLU A 337 0.08 -9.97 1.89
N ARG A 338 0.74 -9.61 0.76
CA ARG A 338 0.95 -8.21 0.40
C ARG A 338 -0.36 -7.44 0.25
N ARG A 339 -1.38 -8.06 -0.35
CA ARG A 339 -2.71 -7.44 -0.51
C ARG A 339 -3.35 -7.09 0.83
N LEU A 340 -3.30 -7.99 1.80
CA LEU A 340 -3.92 -7.78 3.12
C LEU A 340 -3.09 -6.84 3.99
N GLU A 341 -1.79 -7.05 4.03
CA GLU A 341 -0.86 -6.30 4.86
C GLU A 341 -0.73 -4.84 4.42
N MET A 342 -0.55 -4.62 3.11
CA MET A 342 -0.35 -3.30 2.52
C MET A 342 -1.65 -2.66 2.00
N ALA A 343 -2.81 -3.20 2.38
CA ALA A 343 -4.11 -2.64 2.00
C ALA A 343 -4.22 -1.17 2.41
N MET A 344 -4.72 -0.32 1.53
CA MET A 344 -4.87 1.13 1.72
C MET A 344 -3.54 1.90 1.89
N GLU A 345 -2.41 1.35 1.42
CA GLU A 345 -1.09 1.99 1.44
C GLU A 345 -0.53 2.26 0.02
N ASN A 346 -1.41 2.35 -0.97
CA ASN A 346 -1.15 2.78 -2.36
C ASN A 346 -0.18 1.91 -3.20
N GLY A 347 0.39 0.82 -2.67
CA GLY A 347 1.36 -0.03 -3.38
C GLY A 347 0.76 -1.01 -4.39
N ARG A 348 -0.52 -1.38 -4.25
CA ARG A 348 -1.15 -2.50 -4.97
C ARG A 348 -1.09 -2.40 -6.49
N TYR A 349 -1.37 -1.23 -7.05
CA TYR A 349 -1.34 -1.02 -8.50
C TYR A 349 0.04 -1.29 -9.10
N PHE A 350 1.09 -0.81 -8.44
CA PHE A 350 2.46 -1.01 -8.89
C PHE A 350 2.89 -2.48 -8.80
N ASP A 351 2.44 -3.21 -7.78
CA ASP A 351 2.67 -4.66 -7.67
C ASP A 351 1.98 -5.42 -8.82
N LEU A 352 0.71 -5.12 -9.11
CA LEU A 352 -0.03 -5.75 -10.20
C LEU A 352 0.62 -5.51 -11.57
N ARG A 353 1.10 -4.28 -11.81
CA ARG A 353 1.82 -3.93 -13.05
C ARG A 353 3.11 -4.74 -13.18
N ARG A 354 3.94 -4.70 -12.15
CA ARG A 354 5.22 -5.39 -12.13
C ARG A 354 5.10 -6.91 -12.30
N TRP A 355 4.04 -7.51 -11.73
CA TRP A 355 3.73 -8.93 -11.94
C TRP A 355 3.09 -9.24 -13.30
N GLY A 356 2.78 -8.24 -14.12
CA GLY A 356 2.13 -8.40 -15.42
C GLY A 356 0.70 -8.92 -15.34
N ILE A 357 -0.01 -8.68 -14.24
CA ILE A 357 -1.39 -9.14 -14.01
C ILE A 357 -2.38 -8.00 -13.77
N ALA A 358 -2.00 -6.76 -14.06
CA ALA A 358 -2.85 -5.60 -13.81
C ALA A 358 -4.17 -5.69 -14.60
N SER A 359 -4.08 -5.97 -15.90
CA SER A 359 -5.26 -6.04 -16.78
C SER A 359 -6.27 -7.10 -16.30
N THR A 360 -5.84 -8.33 -16.08
CA THR A 360 -6.72 -9.42 -15.65
C THR A 360 -7.34 -9.13 -14.29
N THR A 361 -6.52 -8.65 -13.32
CA THR A 361 -6.97 -8.40 -11.96
C THR A 361 -7.93 -7.21 -11.88
N LEU A 362 -7.60 -6.09 -12.56
CA LEU A 362 -8.41 -4.87 -12.47
C LEU A 362 -9.72 -5.00 -13.26
N ASN A 363 -9.73 -5.66 -14.42
CA ASN A 363 -10.98 -5.91 -15.14
C ASN A 363 -11.91 -6.85 -14.37
N ALA A 364 -11.37 -7.89 -13.69
CA ALA A 364 -12.17 -8.73 -12.79
C ALA A 364 -12.72 -7.93 -11.60
N PHE A 365 -11.91 -7.02 -11.03
CA PHE A 365 -12.34 -6.11 -9.98
C PHE A 365 -13.48 -5.19 -10.45
N PHE A 366 -13.35 -4.52 -11.58
CA PHE A 366 -14.39 -3.64 -12.11
C PHE A 366 -15.70 -4.39 -12.39
N ALA A 367 -15.61 -5.57 -13.01
CA ALA A 367 -16.78 -6.42 -13.26
C ALA A 367 -17.48 -6.85 -11.96
N SER A 368 -16.72 -7.17 -10.92
CA SER A 368 -17.23 -7.53 -9.59
C SER A 368 -17.92 -6.35 -8.91
N GLU A 369 -17.26 -5.18 -8.86
CA GLU A 369 -17.80 -4.00 -8.17
C GLU A 369 -19.05 -3.43 -8.87
N GLN A 370 -19.17 -3.56 -10.20
CA GLN A 370 -20.38 -3.20 -10.93
C GLN A 370 -21.62 -3.98 -10.48
N ASN A 371 -21.43 -5.20 -10.01
CA ASN A 371 -22.52 -6.09 -9.59
C ASN A 371 -22.75 -6.09 -8.07
N ASN A 372 -21.90 -5.43 -7.30
CA ASN A 372 -22.05 -5.39 -5.84
C ASN A 372 -23.31 -4.61 -5.45
N VAL A 373 -24.11 -5.26 -4.59
CA VAL A 373 -25.31 -4.69 -3.99
C VAL A 373 -25.09 -4.50 -2.51
N TYR A 374 -25.28 -3.29 -2.02
CA TYR A 374 -25.27 -3.00 -0.60
C TYR A 374 -26.60 -2.36 -0.22
N ASP A 375 -27.31 -2.92 0.79
CA ASP A 375 -28.63 -2.41 1.21
C ASP A 375 -29.64 -2.32 0.04
N GLY A 376 -29.59 -3.23 -0.91
CA GLY A 376 -30.47 -3.22 -2.08
C GLY A 376 -30.09 -2.20 -3.16
N GLN A 377 -28.96 -1.52 -3.02
CA GLN A 377 -28.46 -0.56 -4.01
C GLN A 377 -27.17 -1.06 -4.66
N THR A 378 -27.07 -0.94 -5.99
CA THR A 378 -25.88 -1.27 -6.73
C THR A 378 -24.99 -0.05 -6.92
N TYR A 379 -23.69 -0.22 -6.76
CA TYR A 379 -22.68 0.79 -7.10
C TYR A 379 -22.28 0.77 -8.59
N ALA A 380 -23.09 0.11 -9.42
CA ALA A 380 -22.85 -0.06 -10.85
C ALA A 380 -22.53 1.23 -11.60
N GLN A 381 -23.07 2.35 -11.13
CA GLN A 381 -22.85 3.67 -11.75
C GLN A 381 -21.39 4.12 -11.70
N TYR A 382 -20.67 3.86 -10.57
CA TYR A 382 -19.32 4.35 -10.39
C TYR A 382 -18.28 3.63 -11.27
N TYR A 383 -18.45 2.31 -11.45
CA TYR A 383 -17.54 1.51 -12.26
C TYR A 383 -18.08 1.18 -13.67
N LYS A 384 -19.21 1.75 -14.06
CA LYS A 384 -19.94 1.39 -15.28
C LYS A 384 -19.07 1.35 -16.54
N ASP A 385 -18.20 2.33 -16.70
CA ASP A 385 -17.34 2.47 -17.87
C ASP A 385 -15.86 2.19 -17.54
N ALA A 386 -15.58 1.65 -16.33
CA ALA A 386 -14.23 1.35 -15.91
C ALA A 386 -13.70 0.13 -16.66
N HIS A 387 -12.56 0.33 -17.33
CA HIS A 387 -11.88 -0.69 -18.10
C HIS A 387 -10.37 -0.45 -18.05
N TYR A 388 -9.59 -1.52 -17.95
CA TYR A 388 -8.15 -1.50 -18.04
C TYR A 388 -7.72 -2.09 -19.38
N GLU A 389 -7.17 -1.27 -20.25
CA GLU A 389 -6.63 -1.67 -21.54
C GLU A 389 -5.17 -2.08 -21.36
N ALA A 390 -4.89 -3.36 -21.58
CA ALA A 390 -3.54 -3.90 -21.53
C ALA A 390 -2.65 -3.25 -22.58
N ASP A 391 -1.37 -3.12 -22.29
CA ASP A 391 -0.36 -2.48 -23.15
C ASP A 391 -0.55 -0.97 -23.35
N LYS A 392 -1.45 -0.35 -22.60
CA LYS A 392 -1.72 1.08 -22.59
C LYS A 392 -1.77 1.63 -21.17
N ASN A 393 -2.66 1.10 -20.32
CA ASN A 393 -2.92 1.64 -19.01
C ASN A 393 -1.84 1.29 -17.96
N GLU A 394 -0.83 0.54 -18.32
CA GLU A 394 0.42 0.40 -17.54
C GLU A 394 1.16 1.72 -17.42
N PHE A 395 0.93 2.64 -18.35
CA PHE A 395 1.50 3.99 -18.38
C PHE A 395 0.41 5.04 -18.38
N PHE A 396 0.71 6.24 -17.89
CA PHE A 396 -0.15 7.40 -18.05
C PHE A 396 0.21 8.14 -19.34
N PRO A 397 -0.75 8.80 -20.01
CA PRO A 397 -0.43 9.61 -21.17
C PRO A 397 0.42 10.83 -20.76
N ILE A 398 1.36 11.20 -21.62
CA ILE A 398 2.00 12.51 -21.52
C ILE A 398 0.92 13.57 -21.78
N PRO A 399 0.76 14.55 -20.88
CA PRO A 399 -0.28 15.58 -21.06
C PRO A 399 -0.14 16.30 -22.39
N TYR A 400 -1.26 16.52 -23.07
CA TYR A 400 -1.32 17.13 -24.39
C TYR A 400 -0.53 18.46 -24.46
N ASN A 401 -0.67 19.32 -23.44
CA ASN A 401 0.05 20.59 -23.40
C ASN A 401 1.58 20.43 -23.39
N GLN A 402 2.09 19.34 -22.85
CA GLN A 402 3.54 19.07 -22.84
C GLN A 402 4.05 18.66 -24.23
N LEU A 403 3.24 17.90 -24.98
CA LEU A 403 3.58 17.52 -26.36
C LEU A 403 3.61 18.72 -27.30
N TYR A 404 2.78 19.74 -27.04
CA TYR A 404 2.64 20.91 -27.88
C TYR A 404 3.54 22.07 -27.45
N TYR A 405 4.05 22.10 -26.23
CA TYR A 405 4.90 23.17 -25.74
C TYR A 405 6.20 23.26 -26.55
N ILE A 406 6.85 22.14 -26.78
CA ILE A 406 7.98 22.00 -27.69
C ILE A 406 7.70 20.83 -28.64
N PRO A 407 7.16 21.10 -29.83
CA PRO A 407 6.79 20.03 -30.76
C PRO A 407 7.97 19.12 -31.12
N GLY A 408 7.80 17.82 -30.99
CA GLY A 408 8.81 16.83 -31.33
C GLY A 408 9.85 16.54 -30.25
N LEU A 409 9.81 17.23 -29.10
CA LEU A 409 10.72 16.93 -27.98
C LEU A 409 10.25 15.72 -27.18
N TYR A 410 8.94 15.63 -26.89
CA TYR A 410 8.38 14.51 -26.12
C TYR A 410 7.64 13.53 -27.02
N THR A 411 7.89 12.27 -26.80
CA THR A 411 7.20 11.15 -27.44
C THR A 411 6.08 10.67 -26.53
N GLN A 412 4.86 10.52 -27.06
CA GLN A 412 3.71 10.00 -26.33
C GLN A 412 3.97 8.54 -25.91
N ASN A 413 3.48 8.15 -24.74
CA ASN A 413 3.46 6.76 -24.34
C ASN A 413 2.61 5.94 -25.33
N ARG A 414 2.98 4.66 -25.50
CA ARG A 414 2.35 3.78 -26.48
C ARG A 414 0.84 3.69 -26.29
N ASN A 415 0.13 3.57 -27.40
CA ASN A 415 -1.32 3.41 -27.46
C ASN A 415 -2.17 4.59 -26.94
N TYR A 416 -1.55 5.78 -26.82
CA TYR A 416 -2.25 7.04 -26.51
C TYR A 416 -2.27 8.01 -27.69
#